data_fe4de6dfffd7ed586c0a92593adfff37
#
_entry.id   fe4de6dfffd7ed586c0a92593adfff37
#
_cell.length_a   1.000
_cell.length_b   1.000
_cell.length_c   1.000
_cell.angle_alpha   90.00
_cell.angle_beta   90.00
_cell.angle_gamma   90.00
#
_symmetry.space_group_name_H-M   'P 1'
#
loop_
_entity.id
_entity.type
_entity.pdbx_description
1 polymer ?
#
loop_
_entity_poly.entity_id
_entity_poly.type
_entity_poly.pdbx_seq_one_letter_code
_entity_poly.pdbx_strand_id
1 'polypeptide(L)'
;MPRFALIACALLALFARNVGAQEIPASVAFPGSFWISAGDVVPAERGNVLGQAAFEQGITVWERGSWFLIPHVNVSLMADSYGYEWNNRSPARVGVKIVRRIPGGMVQAGGGMMIEPGAESGEQRHPTAVVDYWSGWAADGSAQRGKRLGGFPGYAWASSGLIAGRDPHNWITSAAAQQGLVAFRSRVVSVVPYAAAAVSFDSKRRPWENRVSYDAGVKLVRPLIGGVVETGVAARRQHELLTGNAHSAPVAYVNLWIGWNPRSLFHR
;
A
#
# COMPACT_ATOMS: atom_id res chain seq x y z
N MET A 1 -15.21 -3.41 16.99
CA MET A 1 -14.54 -4.21 15.95
C MET A 1 -15.43 -4.79 14.84
N PRO A 2 -16.65 -5.35 15.03
CA PRO A 2 -17.41 -5.95 13.92
C PRO A 2 -17.90 -4.97 12.83
N ARG A 3 -18.03 -3.68 13.14
CA ARG A 3 -18.54 -2.68 12.18
C ARG A 3 -17.59 -2.35 11.03
N PHE A 4 -16.28 -2.40 11.24
CA PHE A 4 -15.29 -2.13 10.18
C PHE A 4 -15.18 -3.26 9.15
N ALA A 5 -15.26 -4.51 9.59
CA ALA A 5 -15.28 -5.66 8.68
C ALA A 5 -16.49 -5.64 7.75
N LEU A 6 -17.66 -5.23 8.25
CA LEU A 6 -18.89 -5.10 7.47
C LEU A 6 -18.81 -3.98 6.42
N ILE A 7 -18.20 -2.84 6.75
CA ILE A 7 -18.01 -1.72 5.81
C ILE A 7 -17.03 -2.11 4.70
N ALA A 8 -15.93 -2.78 5.02
CA ALA A 8 -14.98 -3.28 4.03
C ALA A 8 -15.62 -4.32 3.09
N CYS A 9 -16.41 -5.25 3.62
CA CYS A 9 -17.15 -6.22 2.82
C CYS A 9 -18.26 -5.57 1.95
N ALA A 10 -18.94 -4.55 2.45
CA ALA A 10 -19.96 -3.82 1.70
C ALA A 10 -19.36 -3.00 0.55
N LEU A 11 -18.21 -2.36 0.78
CA LEU A 11 -17.46 -1.67 -0.29
C LEU A 11 -16.97 -2.64 -1.35
N LEU A 12 -16.43 -3.79 -0.97
CA LEU A 12 -16.03 -4.84 -1.91
C LEU A 12 -17.21 -5.37 -2.75
N ALA A 13 -18.39 -5.54 -2.15
CA ALA A 13 -19.61 -5.99 -2.84
C ALA A 13 -20.20 -4.93 -3.79
N LEU A 14 -20.09 -3.64 -3.45
CA LEU A 14 -20.52 -2.52 -4.29
C LEU A 14 -19.62 -2.37 -5.53
N PHE A 15 -18.30 -2.53 -5.38
CA PHE A 15 -17.37 -2.48 -6.52
C PHE A 15 -17.53 -3.67 -7.47
N ALA A 16 -17.86 -4.85 -6.98
CA ALA A 16 -18.04 -6.03 -7.82
C ALA A 16 -19.31 -5.97 -8.71
N ARG A 17 -20.28 -5.13 -8.40
CA ARG A 17 -21.59 -5.06 -9.10
C ARG A 17 -21.75 -3.94 -10.14
N ASN A 18 -20.92 -2.91 -10.12
CA ASN A 18 -21.17 -1.68 -10.90
C ASN A 18 -20.16 -1.40 -12.03
N VAL A 19 -19.44 -2.38 -12.52
CA VAL A 19 -18.69 -2.20 -13.78
C VAL A 19 -19.61 -2.51 -14.95
N GLY A 20 -20.66 -1.74 -15.10
CA GLY A 20 -21.44 -1.64 -16.33
C GLY A 20 -20.59 -0.93 -17.39
N ALA A 21 -20.34 -1.61 -18.50
CA ALA A 21 -19.57 -1.09 -19.62
C ALA A 21 -20.25 0.12 -20.24
N GLN A 22 -19.81 1.31 -19.85
CA GLN A 22 -20.05 2.51 -20.63
C GLN A 22 -18.85 2.66 -21.58
N GLU A 23 -19.08 2.77 -22.89
CA GLU A 23 -18.02 3.00 -23.87
C GLU A 23 -17.32 4.33 -23.56
N ILE A 24 -16.11 4.25 -23.02
CA ILE A 24 -15.25 5.39 -22.73
C ILE A 24 -14.38 5.63 -23.98
N PRO A 25 -14.23 6.88 -24.45
CA PRO A 25 -13.39 7.17 -25.60
C PRO A 25 -12.00 6.54 -25.44
N ALA A 26 -11.49 5.90 -26.47
CA ALA A 26 -10.24 5.12 -26.47
C ALA A 26 -8.99 5.90 -26.04
N SER A 27 -9.08 7.24 -25.93
CA SER A 27 -8.00 8.16 -25.60
C SER A 27 -7.82 8.43 -24.09
N VAL A 28 -8.80 8.11 -23.24
CA VAL A 28 -8.77 8.44 -21.81
C VAL A 28 -8.67 7.14 -20.99
N ALA A 29 -7.63 7.02 -20.20
CA ALA A 29 -7.46 5.92 -19.25
C ALA A 29 -7.75 6.41 -17.84
N PHE A 30 -8.40 5.56 -17.02
CA PHE A 30 -8.75 5.84 -15.64
C PHE A 30 -7.98 4.89 -14.69
N PRO A 31 -6.66 5.09 -14.53
CA PRO A 31 -5.88 4.26 -13.62
C PRO A 31 -6.34 4.46 -12.18
N GLY A 32 -6.43 3.38 -11.45
CA GLY A 32 -6.77 3.44 -10.04
C GLY A 32 -6.22 2.24 -9.29
N SER A 33 -6.29 2.33 -7.97
CA SER A 33 -5.89 1.26 -7.06
C SER A 33 -6.69 1.29 -5.77
N PHE A 34 -6.79 0.14 -5.16
CA PHE A 34 -7.35 -0.04 -3.84
C PHE A 34 -6.47 -1.02 -3.08
N TRP A 35 -6.14 -0.69 -1.83
CA TRP A 35 -5.47 -1.62 -0.96
C TRP A 35 -6.02 -1.56 0.46
N ILE A 36 -5.98 -2.69 1.15
CA ILE A 36 -6.25 -2.82 2.57
C ILE A 36 -5.12 -3.61 3.19
N SER A 37 -4.70 -3.19 4.37
CA SER A 37 -3.84 -3.95 5.27
C SER A 37 -4.45 -3.96 6.66
N ALA A 38 -4.51 -5.11 7.29
CA ALA A 38 -4.99 -5.27 8.65
C ALA A 38 -4.16 -6.30 9.39
N GLY A 39 -3.98 -6.09 10.70
CA GLY A 39 -3.25 -7.00 11.57
C GLY A 39 -1.77 -6.63 11.73
N ASP A 40 -1.31 -5.53 11.16
CA ASP A 40 0.04 -5.04 11.43
C ASP A 40 0.17 -4.63 12.91
N VAL A 41 1.28 -5.02 13.52
CA VAL A 41 1.54 -4.77 14.95
C VAL A 41 2.76 -3.87 15.07
N VAL A 42 2.63 -2.81 15.87
CA VAL A 42 3.77 -1.98 16.27
C VAL A 42 4.43 -2.62 17.50
N PRO A 43 5.63 -3.19 17.38
CA PRO A 43 6.26 -3.92 18.51
C PRO A 43 6.52 -3.06 19.75
N ALA A 44 6.77 -1.76 19.58
CA ALA A 44 6.94 -0.81 20.66
C ALA A 44 5.63 -0.56 21.46
N GLU A 45 4.48 -0.76 20.81
CA GLU A 45 3.15 -0.61 21.37
C GLU A 45 2.50 -1.99 21.53
N ARG A 46 2.79 -2.68 22.61
CA ARG A 46 2.37 -4.06 22.86
C ARG A 46 0.88 -4.27 22.61
N GLY A 47 0.56 -5.11 21.60
CA GLY A 47 -0.81 -5.47 21.26
C GLY A 47 -1.59 -4.42 20.47
N ASN A 48 -0.99 -3.30 20.05
CA ASN A 48 -1.64 -2.36 19.16
C ASN A 48 -1.67 -2.91 17.72
N VAL A 49 -2.87 -3.12 17.21
CA VAL A 49 -3.13 -3.66 15.88
C VAL A 49 -3.55 -2.54 14.96
N LEU A 50 -2.84 -2.37 13.86
CA LEU A 50 -3.12 -1.37 12.85
C LEU A 50 -3.97 -1.94 11.71
N GLY A 51 -4.91 -1.15 11.24
CA GLY A 51 -5.65 -1.34 10.01
C GLY A 51 -5.53 -0.12 9.11
N GLN A 52 -5.33 -0.34 7.84
CA GLN A 52 -5.21 0.73 6.84
C GLN A 52 -5.95 0.34 5.57
N ALA A 53 -6.54 1.32 4.91
CA ALA A 53 -7.11 1.18 3.58
C ALA A 53 -6.81 2.44 2.77
N ALA A 54 -6.60 2.31 1.48
CA ALA A 54 -6.54 3.45 0.59
C ALA A 54 -7.18 3.12 -0.76
N PHE A 55 -7.82 4.13 -1.32
CA PHE A 55 -8.40 4.15 -2.63
C PHE A 55 -7.81 5.32 -3.41
N GLU A 56 -7.35 5.05 -4.62
CA GLU A 56 -6.88 6.08 -5.52
C GLU A 56 -7.57 5.95 -6.88
N GLN A 57 -8.02 7.08 -7.42
CA GLN A 57 -8.55 7.18 -8.77
C GLN A 57 -7.91 8.34 -9.49
N GLY A 58 -7.39 8.09 -10.68
CA GLY A 58 -6.81 9.11 -11.55
C GLY A 58 -7.45 9.14 -12.94
N ILE A 59 -7.04 10.13 -13.70
CA ILE A 59 -7.37 10.29 -15.13
C ILE A 59 -6.06 10.58 -15.86
N THR A 60 -5.71 9.76 -16.84
CA THR A 60 -4.53 10.03 -17.68
C THR A 60 -4.88 11.15 -18.68
N VAL A 61 -4.34 12.34 -18.45
CA VAL A 61 -4.58 13.52 -19.31
C VAL A 61 -3.47 13.69 -20.36
N TRP A 62 -2.33 13.06 -20.17
CA TRP A 62 -1.23 13.07 -21.12
C TRP A 62 -0.42 11.77 -21.00
N GLU A 63 0.02 11.24 -22.17
CA GLU A 63 0.83 10.03 -22.27
C GLU A 63 1.88 10.22 -23.37
N ARG A 64 3.13 9.91 -23.07
CA ARG A 64 4.22 9.86 -24.02
C ARG A 64 5.20 8.75 -23.69
N GLY A 65 5.15 7.67 -24.47
CA GLY A 65 5.96 6.48 -24.20
C GLY A 65 5.65 5.86 -22.83
N SER A 66 6.62 5.85 -21.93
CA SER A 66 6.45 5.32 -20.58
C SER A 66 6.02 6.37 -19.54
N TRP A 67 5.77 7.60 -19.95
CA TRP A 67 5.43 8.72 -19.08
C TRP A 67 3.94 9.06 -19.14
N PHE A 68 3.35 9.39 -17.99
CA PHE A 68 1.94 9.71 -17.83
C PHE A 68 1.79 10.90 -16.90
N LEU A 69 0.87 11.82 -17.23
CA LEU A 69 0.41 12.89 -16.34
C LEU A 69 -1.00 12.54 -15.87
N ILE A 70 -1.17 12.46 -14.55
CA ILE A 70 -2.37 11.90 -13.92
C ILE A 70 -2.84 12.82 -12.80
N PRO A 71 -3.83 13.72 -13.02
CA PRO A 71 -4.66 14.24 -11.95
C PRO A 71 -5.32 13.08 -11.19
N HIS A 72 -5.34 13.13 -9.86
CA HIS A 72 -5.86 12.04 -9.04
C HIS A 72 -6.49 12.51 -7.74
N VAL A 73 -7.35 11.68 -7.21
CA VAL A 73 -7.86 11.73 -5.84
C VAL A 73 -7.44 10.46 -5.13
N ASN A 74 -6.96 10.62 -3.91
CA ASN A 74 -6.65 9.50 -3.01
C ASN A 74 -7.39 9.72 -1.70
N VAL A 75 -8.04 8.68 -1.20
CA VAL A 75 -8.67 8.65 0.12
C VAL A 75 -8.07 7.50 0.89
N SER A 76 -7.61 7.77 2.10
CA SER A 76 -7.08 6.73 2.96
C SER A 76 -7.79 6.72 4.31
N LEU A 77 -7.78 5.56 4.95
CA LEU A 77 -8.32 5.32 6.27
C LEU A 77 -7.26 4.57 7.06
N MET A 78 -6.96 5.07 8.24
CA MET A 78 -6.09 4.41 9.20
C MET A 78 -6.83 4.28 10.52
N ALA A 79 -6.68 3.15 11.18
CA ALA A 79 -7.25 2.90 12.49
C ALA A 79 -6.34 1.96 13.29
N ASP A 80 -6.32 2.11 14.60
CA ASP A 80 -5.65 1.21 15.50
C ASP A 80 -6.57 0.71 16.61
N SER A 81 -6.15 -0.38 17.28
CA SER A 81 -6.94 -0.99 18.35
C SER A 81 -6.91 -0.20 19.66
N TYR A 82 -5.95 0.68 19.86
CA TYR A 82 -5.82 1.52 21.05
C TYR A 82 -6.55 2.85 20.96
N GLY A 83 -6.98 3.22 19.75
CA GLY A 83 -7.71 4.46 19.54
C GLY A 83 -6.82 5.71 19.56
N TYR A 84 -5.53 5.58 19.29
CA TYR A 84 -4.64 6.74 19.22
C TYR A 84 -5.04 7.66 18.07
N GLU A 85 -5.25 8.93 18.36
CA GLU A 85 -5.69 9.91 17.35
C GLU A 85 -4.78 9.99 16.14
N TRP A 86 -3.46 9.86 16.34
CA TRP A 86 -2.49 9.91 15.23
C TRP A 86 -2.55 8.71 14.29
N ASN A 87 -3.13 7.59 14.74
CA ASN A 87 -3.38 6.40 13.92
C ASN A 87 -4.84 6.30 13.42
N ASN A 88 -5.77 7.06 14.03
CA ASN A 88 -7.19 7.01 13.69
C ASN A 88 -7.56 8.24 12.85
N ARG A 89 -7.34 8.17 11.54
CA ARG A 89 -7.52 9.29 10.62
C ARG A 89 -7.95 8.86 9.23
N SER A 90 -8.57 9.78 8.51
CA SER A 90 -9.10 9.56 7.15
C SER A 90 -8.73 10.71 6.21
N PRO A 91 -7.45 10.90 5.87
CA PRO A 91 -7.04 11.96 4.96
C PRO A 91 -7.52 11.70 3.53
N ALA A 92 -7.90 12.77 2.84
CA ALA A 92 -8.11 12.79 1.40
C ALA A 92 -7.04 13.66 0.74
N ARG A 93 -6.60 13.28 -0.46
CA ARG A 93 -5.64 14.04 -1.24
C ARG A 93 -6.17 14.27 -2.65
N VAL A 94 -6.06 15.50 -3.12
CA VAL A 94 -6.28 15.86 -4.52
C VAL A 94 -4.99 16.42 -5.08
N GLY A 95 -4.56 15.94 -6.23
CA GLY A 95 -3.28 16.35 -6.78
C GLY A 95 -3.06 15.94 -8.21
N VAL A 96 -1.83 16.20 -8.65
CA VAL A 96 -1.34 15.79 -9.98
C VAL A 96 -0.02 15.05 -9.79
N LYS A 97 0.16 13.96 -10.52
CA LYS A 97 1.40 13.21 -10.53
C LYS A 97 1.88 12.89 -11.94
N ILE A 98 3.20 12.87 -12.09
CA ILE A 98 3.89 12.31 -13.23
C ILE A 98 4.30 10.89 -12.86
N VAL A 99 3.94 9.93 -13.70
CA VAL A 99 4.29 8.51 -13.51
C VAL A 99 5.16 8.08 -14.66
N ARG A 100 6.26 7.40 -14.36
CA ARG A 100 7.10 6.71 -15.34
C ARG A 100 7.02 5.21 -15.09
N ARG A 101 6.57 4.45 -16.09
CA ARG A 101 6.68 2.98 -16.04
C ARG A 101 8.12 2.56 -16.30
N ILE A 102 8.58 1.62 -15.48
CA ILE A 102 9.89 0.96 -15.60
C ILE A 102 9.66 -0.55 -15.65
N PRO A 103 10.63 -1.35 -16.08
CA PRO A 103 10.52 -2.82 -16.02
C PRO A 103 10.18 -3.28 -14.59
N GLY A 104 9.07 -4.02 -14.47
CA GLY A 104 8.60 -4.56 -13.19
C GLY A 104 7.99 -3.54 -12.22
N GLY A 105 7.83 -2.26 -12.59
CA GLY A 105 7.33 -1.29 -11.64
C GLY A 105 7.07 0.11 -12.19
N MET A 106 7.14 1.09 -11.29
CA MET A 106 6.97 2.50 -11.62
C MET A 106 7.73 3.42 -10.66
N VAL A 107 8.03 4.62 -11.15
CA VAL A 107 8.43 5.78 -10.36
C VAL A 107 7.37 6.85 -10.58
N GLN A 108 6.94 7.51 -9.53
CA GLN A 108 6.01 8.64 -9.65
C GLN A 108 6.46 9.80 -8.77
N ALA A 109 6.19 11.02 -9.23
CA ALA A 109 6.38 12.23 -8.45
C ALA A 109 5.12 13.09 -8.59
N GLY A 110 4.65 13.63 -7.49
CA GLY A 110 3.42 14.42 -7.50
C GLY A 110 3.32 15.39 -6.36
N GLY A 111 2.35 16.28 -6.48
CA GLY A 111 2.01 17.24 -5.45
C GLY A 111 0.52 17.54 -5.48
N GLY A 112 0.04 18.13 -4.40
CA GLY A 112 -1.36 18.46 -4.26
C GLY A 112 -1.70 19.01 -2.88
N MET A 113 -2.96 18.91 -2.53
CA MET A 113 -3.52 19.31 -1.25
C MET A 113 -4.04 18.07 -0.51
N MET A 114 -3.61 17.90 0.71
CA MET A 114 -4.19 16.94 1.66
C MET A 114 -5.26 17.67 2.49
N ILE A 115 -6.37 17.02 2.65
CA ILE A 115 -7.51 17.45 3.48
C ILE A 115 -7.66 16.40 4.56
N GLU A 116 -7.52 16.81 5.81
CA GLU A 116 -7.63 15.92 6.97
C GLU A 116 -8.74 16.42 7.89
N PRO A 117 -9.78 15.61 8.15
CA PRO A 117 -10.79 15.97 9.13
C PRO A 117 -10.16 15.96 10.53
N GLY A 118 -10.23 17.06 11.23
CA GLY A 118 -9.80 17.18 12.62
C GLY A 118 -10.96 16.95 13.57
N ALA A 119 -10.75 16.17 14.65
CA ALA A 119 -11.79 15.90 15.64
C ALA A 119 -12.21 17.17 16.42
N GLU A 120 -11.26 18.06 16.71
CA GLU A 120 -11.50 19.27 17.52
C GLU A 120 -11.22 20.57 16.76
N SER A 121 -10.33 20.55 15.77
CA SER A 121 -9.85 21.75 15.06
C SER A 121 -10.55 22.00 13.72
N GLY A 122 -11.53 21.20 13.35
CA GLY A 122 -12.14 21.24 12.04
C GLY A 122 -11.24 20.69 10.93
N GLU A 123 -11.61 20.94 9.68
CA GLU A 123 -10.86 20.51 8.50
C GLU A 123 -9.50 21.21 8.41
N GLN A 124 -8.43 20.44 8.27
CA GLN A 124 -7.09 20.95 8.04
C GLN A 124 -6.68 20.70 6.59
N ARG A 125 -5.99 21.66 5.98
CA ARG A 125 -5.49 21.58 4.60
C ARG A 125 -4.01 21.81 4.57
N HIS A 126 -3.28 20.87 3.96
CA HIS A 126 -1.82 20.92 3.87
C HIS A 126 -1.34 20.63 2.47
N PRO A 127 -0.36 21.39 1.93
CA PRO A 127 0.30 21.03 0.69
C PRO A 127 1.06 19.71 0.88
N THR A 128 1.03 18.86 -0.15
CA THR A 128 1.79 17.62 -0.19
C THR A 128 2.68 17.56 -1.43
N ALA A 129 3.84 16.97 -1.28
CA ALA A 129 4.71 16.65 -2.41
C ALA A 129 5.36 15.29 -2.10
N VAL A 130 5.33 14.36 -3.05
CA VAL A 130 5.79 13.00 -2.85
C VAL A 130 6.50 12.46 -4.08
N VAL A 131 7.54 11.68 -3.84
CA VAL A 131 8.17 10.83 -4.84
C VAL A 131 8.06 9.40 -4.36
N ASP A 132 7.49 8.52 -5.19
CA ASP A 132 7.31 7.11 -4.88
C ASP A 132 8.01 6.25 -5.93
N TYR A 133 8.53 5.14 -5.49
CA TYR A 133 9.04 4.04 -6.29
C TYR A 133 8.34 2.75 -5.87
N TRP A 134 7.96 1.95 -6.84
CA TRP A 134 7.50 0.59 -6.61
C TRP A 134 8.02 -0.34 -7.69
N SER A 135 8.43 -1.53 -7.30
CA SER A 135 8.83 -2.60 -8.21
C SER A 135 8.48 -3.95 -7.62
N GLY A 136 7.96 -4.84 -8.45
CA GLY A 136 7.68 -6.23 -8.10
C GLY A 136 8.26 -7.18 -9.13
N TRP A 137 8.69 -8.36 -8.69
CA TRP A 137 9.25 -9.40 -9.54
C TRP A 137 8.71 -10.77 -9.17
N ALA A 138 8.59 -11.64 -10.18
CA ALA A 138 8.11 -13.03 -10.07
C ALA A 138 6.80 -13.18 -9.26
N ALA A 139 6.00 -12.10 -9.18
CA ALA A 139 4.77 -12.07 -8.39
C ALA A 139 3.69 -13.00 -8.96
N ASP A 140 3.63 -13.14 -10.27
CA ASP A 140 2.59 -13.88 -10.98
C ASP A 140 2.93 -15.34 -11.24
N GLY A 141 4.18 -15.71 -11.07
CA GLY A 141 4.63 -17.09 -11.32
C GLY A 141 4.26 -17.65 -12.70
N SER A 142 3.92 -16.77 -13.63
CA SER A 142 3.51 -17.12 -14.99
C SER A 142 4.59 -17.88 -15.75
N ALA A 143 5.85 -17.68 -15.38
CA ALA A 143 7.00 -18.29 -16.05
C ALA A 143 7.13 -19.80 -15.85
N GLN A 144 6.35 -20.45 -14.96
CA GLN A 144 6.54 -21.88 -14.71
C GLN A 144 5.22 -22.62 -14.43
N ARG A 145 4.29 -22.60 -15.39
CA ARG A 145 3.18 -23.55 -15.38
C ARG A 145 3.71 -24.99 -15.33
N GLY A 146 3.47 -25.65 -14.19
CA GLY A 146 3.82 -27.08 -14.04
C GLY A 146 4.84 -27.40 -12.95
N LYS A 147 5.60 -26.45 -12.43
CA LYS A 147 6.51 -26.70 -11.31
C LYS A 147 5.83 -26.38 -9.98
N ARG A 148 5.72 -27.38 -9.10
CA ARG A 148 5.12 -27.26 -7.76
C ARG A 148 5.98 -26.42 -6.80
N LEU A 149 7.28 -26.33 -7.06
CA LEU A 149 8.27 -25.61 -6.28
C LEU A 149 9.03 -24.67 -7.21
N GLY A 150 9.42 -23.52 -6.66
CA GLY A 150 10.32 -22.58 -7.32
C GLY A 150 9.64 -21.30 -7.79
N GLY A 151 10.38 -20.25 -7.68
CA GLY A 151 10.03 -18.87 -7.92
C GLY A 151 10.41 -18.04 -6.69
N PHE A 152 10.95 -16.87 -6.94
CA PHE A 152 11.42 -15.95 -5.91
C PHE A 152 10.60 -14.65 -6.01
N PRO A 153 9.30 -14.66 -5.63
CA PRO A 153 8.48 -13.46 -5.66
C PRO A 153 9.00 -12.44 -4.66
N GLY A 154 9.02 -11.21 -5.05
CA GLY A 154 9.41 -10.13 -4.17
C GLY A 154 8.92 -8.78 -4.67
N TYR A 155 9.10 -7.77 -3.83
CA TYR A 155 8.84 -6.39 -4.17
C TYR A 155 9.77 -5.46 -3.41
N ALA A 156 9.91 -4.25 -3.92
CA ALA A 156 10.51 -3.14 -3.22
C ALA A 156 9.68 -1.88 -3.48
N TRP A 157 9.57 -1.04 -2.46
CA TRP A 157 8.97 0.27 -2.61
C TRP A 157 9.73 1.30 -1.78
N ALA A 158 9.66 2.54 -2.19
CA ALA A 158 10.13 3.69 -1.42
C ALA A 158 9.18 4.86 -1.64
N SER A 159 8.99 5.65 -0.62
CA SER A 159 8.21 6.88 -0.64
C SER A 159 8.94 7.96 0.12
N SER A 160 8.98 9.17 -0.42
CA SER A 160 9.64 10.31 0.23
C SER A 160 8.88 11.59 -0.05
N GLY A 161 8.47 12.31 1.00
CA GLY A 161 7.74 13.55 0.79
C GLY A 161 7.14 14.18 2.04
N LEU A 162 6.45 15.30 1.81
CA LEU A 162 5.60 15.97 2.79
C LEU A 162 4.25 15.26 2.82
N ILE A 163 4.11 14.26 3.69
CA ILE A 163 2.97 13.34 3.68
C ILE A 163 2.10 13.49 4.94
N ALA A 164 2.66 14.02 6.03
CA ALA A 164 1.97 14.09 7.30
C ALA A 164 1.08 15.33 7.39
N GLY A 165 -0.24 15.12 7.44
CA GLY A 165 -1.23 16.19 7.50
C GLY A 165 -1.14 17.06 8.75
N ARG A 166 -1.01 16.47 9.94
CA ARG A 166 -0.92 17.21 11.22
C ARG A 166 0.40 17.95 11.44
N ASP A 167 1.38 17.71 10.58
CA ASP A 167 2.66 18.36 10.70
C ASP A 167 3.16 18.76 9.31
N PRO A 168 2.70 19.92 8.81
CA PRO A 168 2.88 20.35 7.42
C PRO A 168 4.33 20.51 6.96
N HIS A 169 5.28 20.49 7.90
CA HIS A 169 6.69 20.63 7.62
C HIS A 169 7.49 19.35 7.91
N ASN A 170 6.81 18.22 8.12
CA ASN A 170 7.49 16.95 8.34
C ASN A 170 7.71 16.22 7.02
N TRP A 171 8.97 16.04 6.66
CA TRP A 171 9.35 15.22 5.51
C TRP A 171 9.60 13.80 5.99
N ILE A 172 8.85 12.85 5.45
CA ILE A 172 8.96 11.43 5.79
C ILE A 172 9.50 10.66 4.59
N THR A 173 10.46 9.81 4.83
CA THR A 173 11.00 8.88 3.86
C THR A 173 10.86 7.47 4.40
N SER A 174 10.23 6.59 3.64
CA SER A 174 10.06 5.19 3.99
C SER A 174 10.42 4.30 2.82
N ALA A 175 11.00 3.15 3.10
CA ALA A 175 11.28 2.14 2.08
C ALA A 175 11.09 0.74 2.68
N ALA A 176 10.69 -0.20 1.84
CA ALA A 176 10.65 -1.61 2.22
C ALA A 176 11.02 -2.50 1.04
N ALA A 177 11.57 -3.66 1.36
CA ALA A 177 11.79 -4.73 0.41
C ALA A 177 11.39 -6.07 1.04
N GLN A 178 10.82 -6.94 0.24
CA GLN A 178 10.45 -8.30 0.64
C GLN A 178 10.93 -9.29 -0.42
N GLN A 179 11.48 -10.40 0.03
CA GLN A 179 11.87 -11.52 -0.81
C GLN A 179 11.25 -12.79 -0.26
N GLY A 180 10.57 -13.55 -1.11
CA GLY A 180 9.99 -14.84 -0.77
C GLY A 180 10.53 -15.97 -1.62
N LEU A 181 10.13 -17.17 -1.24
CA LEU A 181 10.34 -18.42 -1.99
C LEU A 181 9.01 -19.15 -2.08
N VAL A 182 8.56 -19.52 -3.28
CA VAL A 182 7.37 -20.35 -3.42
C VAL A 182 7.70 -21.78 -2.97
N ALA A 183 7.33 -22.12 -1.73
CA ALA A 183 7.52 -23.45 -1.15
C ALA A 183 6.45 -24.43 -1.64
N PHE A 184 5.25 -23.96 -1.90
CA PHE A 184 4.14 -24.76 -2.42
C PHE A 184 3.24 -23.89 -3.29
N ARG A 185 2.69 -24.48 -4.36
CA ARG A 185 1.70 -23.85 -5.23
C ARG A 185 0.59 -24.82 -5.58
N SER A 186 -0.64 -24.36 -5.39
CA SER A 186 -1.84 -24.98 -5.93
C SER A 186 -2.44 -24.10 -7.05
N ARG A 187 -3.61 -24.49 -7.57
CA ARG A 187 -4.35 -23.65 -8.53
C ARG A 187 -4.90 -22.36 -7.92
N VAL A 188 -5.08 -22.33 -6.61
CA VAL A 188 -5.78 -21.26 -5.90
C VAL A 188 -4.84 -20.43 -5.04
N VAL A 189 -3.82 -21.05 -4.43
CA VAL A 189 -2.98 -20.41 -3.43
C VAL A 189 -1.53 -20.89 -3.51
N SER A 190 -0.61 -19.99 -3.19
CA SER A 190 0.80 -20.30 -2.98
C SER A 190 1.19 -20.09 -1.53
N VAL A 191 2.03 -20.97 -0.99
CA VAL A 191 2.67 -20.83 0.33
C VAL A 191 4.06 -20.26 0.11
N VAL A 192 4.35 -19.12 0.74
CA VAL A 192 5.57 -18.34 0.50
C VAL A 192 6.23 -18.00 1.82
N PRO A 193 7.23 -18.76 2.30
CA PRO A 193 8.20 -18.26 3.27
C PRO A 193 8.85 -16.99 2.73
N TYR A 194 9.06 -15.99 3.61
CA TYR A 194 9.61 -14.72 3.20
C TYR A 194 10.46 -14.05 4.29
N ALA A 195 11.34 -13.16 3.86
CA ALA A 195 11.99 -12.16 4.70
C ALA A 195 11.69 -10.76 4.13
N ALA A 196 11.54 -9.80 5.02
CA ALA A 196 11.33 -8.41 4.65
C ALA A 196 12.13 -7.48 5.54
N ALA A 197 12.48 -6.32 5.00
CA ALA A 197 13.06 -5.21 5.74
C ALA A 197 12.32 -3.93 5.37
N ALA A 198 12.09 -3.07 6.35
CA ALA A 198 11.54 -1.75 6.13
C ALA A 198 12.27 -0.72 6.98
N VAL A 199 12.37 0.50 6.47
CA VAL A 199 12.99 1.63 7.15
C VAL A 199 12.11 2.86 7.00
N SER A 200 12.03 3.67 8.02
CA SER A 200 11.36 4.97 7.99
C SER A 200 12.23 6.01 8.68
N PHE A 201 12.23 7.22 8.13
CA PHE A 201 12.91 8.41 8.66
C PHE A 201 11.99 9.60 8.56
N ASP A 202 12.03 10.49 9.54
CA ASP A 202 11.37 11.76 9.48
C ASP A 202 12.35 12.93 9.76
N SER A 203 12.04 14.10 9.17
CA SER A 203 12.87 15.30 9.31
C SER A 203 12.83 15.91 10.71
N LYS A 204 11.80 15.61 11.51
CA LYS A 204 11.62 16.08 12.88
C LYS A 204 12.24 15.16 13.93
N ARG A 205 12.86 14.06 13.49
CA ARG A 205 13.57 13.11 14.34
C ARG A 205 12.71 12.54 15.47
N ARG A 206 11.46 12.20 15.15
CA ARG A 206 10.58 11.53 16.10
C ARG A 206 11.00 10.07 16.29
N PRO A 207 11.23 9.56 17.50
CA PRO A 207 11.73 8.21 17.70
C PRO A 207 10.88 7.13 17.02
N TRP A 208 9.56 7.26 17.07
CA TRP A 208 8.61 6.28 16.50
C TRP A 208 8.54 6.28 14.97
N GLU A 209 8.98 7.37 14.30
CA GLU A 209 9.07 7.44 12.84
C GLU A 209 10.45 7.01 12.34
N ASN A 210 11.51 7.16 13.16
CA ASN A 210 12.88 6.81 12.79
C ASN A 210 13.20 5.40 13.23
N ARG A 211 12.88 4.43 12.39
CA ARG A 211 12.95 3.02 12.74
C ARG A 211 13.35 2.14 11.56
N VAL A 212 13.89 0.99 11.87
CA VAL A 212 14.09 -0.12 10.93
C VAL A 212 13.38 -1.36 11.49
N SER A 213 12.72 -2.12 10.63
CA SER A 213 12.07 -3.38 11.00
C SER A 213 12.48 -4.51 10.06
N TYR A 214 12.53 -5.72 10.62
CA TYR A 214 12.83 -6.95 9.92
C TYR A 214 11.74 -7.96 10.24
N ASP A 215 11.20 -8.59 9.20
CA ASP A 215 10.20 -9.64 9.32
C ASP A 215 10.75 -10.94 8.72
N ALA A 216 10.48 -12.05 9.41
CA ALA A 216 10.66 -13.39 8.86
C ALA A 216 9.39 -14.19 9.11
N GLY A 217 8.81 -14.76 8.06
CA GLY A 217 7.49 -15.37 8.19
C GLY A 217 7.09 -16.27 7.04
N VAL A 218 5.83 -16.65 7.07
CA VAL A 218 5.18 -17.43 6.00
C VAL A 218 3.86 -16.75 5.63
N LYS A 219 3.58 -16.65 4.35
CA LYS A 219 2.31 -16.11 3.84
C LYS A 219 1.66 -17.05 2.83
N LEU A 220 0.34 -16.97 2.77
CA LEU A 220 -0.49 -17.49 1.71
C LEU A 220 -0.76 -16.36 0.72
N VAL A 221 -0.55 -16.61 -0.55
CA VAL A 221 -0.75 -15.64 -1.62
C VAL A 221 -1.77 -16.18 -2.59
N ARG A 222 -2.85 -15.45 -2.80
CA ARG A 222 -3.90 -15.76 -3.78
C ARG A 222 -3.98 -14.65 -4.82
N PRO A 223 -3.63 -14.91 -6.09
CA PRO A 223 -3.86 -13.97 -7.17
C PRO A 223 -5.36 -13.69 -7.38
N LEU A 224 -5.69 -12.45 -7.67
CA LEU A 224 -7.01 -11.97 -8.08
C LEU A 224 -6.93 -11.35 -9.46
N ILE A 225 -8.07 -11.07 -10.08
CA ILE A 225 -8.13 -10.25 -11.31
C ILE A 225 -7.69 -8.83 -10.94
N GLY A 226 -6.55 -8.40 -11.50
CA GLY A 226 -5.98 -7.09 -11.23
C GLY A 226 -5.32 -6.92 -9.86
N GLY A 227 -5.14 -8.00 -9.09
CA GLY A 227 -4.63 -7.84 -7.73
C GLY A 227 -4.16 -9.10 -7.05
N VAL A 228 -4.02 -9.01 -5.73
CA VAL A 228 -3.56 -10.11 -4.87
C VAL A 228 -4.15 -9.97 -3.46
N VAL A 229 -4.48 -11.11 -2.86
CA VAL A 229 -4.71 -11.24 -1.41
C VAL A 229 -3.53 -11.99 -0.81
N GLU A 230 -3.01 -11.46 0.27
CA GLU A 230 -1.99 -12.11 1.09
C GLU A 230 -2.48 -12.21 2.53
N THR A 231 -2.26 -13.34 3.17
CA THR A 231 -2.40 -13.48 4.61
C THR A 231 -1.19 -14.20 5.16
N GLY A 232 -0.67 -13.76 6.29
CA GLY A 232 0.57 -14.31 6.79
C GLY A 232 0.79 -14.11 8.27
N VAL A 233 1.80 -14.81 8.75
CA VAL A 233 2.34 -14.67 10.09
C VAL A 233 3.85 -14.46 10.00
N ALA A 234 4.39 -13.62 10.87
CA ALA A 234 5.83 -13.34 10.94
C ALA A 234 6.28 -13.08 12.37
N ALA A 235 7.56 -13.27 12.60
CA ALA A 235 8.26 -12.65 13.70
C ALA A 235 8.84 -11.32 13.22
N ARG A 236 8.48 -10.23 13.89
CA ARG A 236 9.00 -8.88 13.61
C ARG A 236 9.97 -8.45 14.67
N ARG A 237 11.10 -7.88 14.24
CA ARG A 237 12.01 -7.14 15.11
C ARG A 237 12.13 -5.71 14.60
N GLN A 238 11.91 -4.74 15.48
CA GLN A 238 11.99 -3.30 15.19
C GLN A 238 13.06 -2.67 16.05
N HIS A 239 13.85 -1.80 15.45
CA HIS A 239 14.85 -0.96 16.13
C HIS A 239 14.50 0.51 15.90
N GLU A 240 14.45 1.27 16.98
CA GLU A 240 14.35 2.72 16.95
C GLU A 240 15.75 3.31 16.73
N LEU A 241 15.94 4.01 15.63
CA LEU A 241 17.27 4.47 15.20
C LEU A 241 17.85 5.59 16.09
N LEU A 242 16.99 6.34 16.78
CA LEU A 242 17.40 7.48 17.60
C LEU A 242 17.64 7.10 19.07
N THR A 243 16.96 6.11 19.59
CA THR A 243 17.06 5.68 20.98
C THR A 243 17.90 4.41 21.15
N GLY A 244 18.05 3.65 20.05
CA GLY A 244 18.69 2.32 20.09
C GLY A 244 17.81 1.22 20.66
N ASN A 245 16.57 1.52 21.07
CA ASN A 245 15.65 0.53 21.60
C ASN A 245 15.29 -0.53 20.55
N ALA A 246 15.13 -1.76 21.00
CA ALA A 246 14.71 -2.86 20.14
C ALA A 246 13.51 -3.59 20.73
N HIS A 247 12.51 -3.84 19.88
CA HIS A 247 11.28 -4.52 20.25
C HIS A 247 11.02 -5.69 19.30
N SER A 248 10.38 -6.73 19.78
CA SER A 248 10.00 -7.87 18.96
C SER A 248 8.55 -8.26 19.26
N ALA A 249 7.81 -8.63 18.22
CA ALA A 249 6.43 -9.08 18.32
C ALA A 249 6.11 -10.10 17.22
N PRO A 250 5.21 -11.06 17.49
CA PRO A 250 4.55 -11.79 16.41
C PRO A 250 3.58 -10.86 15.67
N VAL A 251 3.50 -11.03 14.37
CA VAL A 251 2.60 -10.29 13.48
C VAL A 251 1.74 -11.29 12.74
N ALA A 252 0.43 -11.04 12.67
CA ALA A 252 -0.49 -11.76 11.81
C ALA A 252 -1.28 -10.73 10.99
N TYR A 253 -1.24 -10.85 9.67
CA TYR A 253 -1.78 -9.81 8.80
C TYR A 253 -2.59 -10.36 7.63
N VAL A 254 -3.44 -9.51 7.09
CA VAL A 254 -4.12 -9.68 5.82
C VAL A 254 -3.90 -8.44 4.98
N ASN A 255 -3.44 -8.61 3.75
CA ASN A 255 -3.29 -7.56 2.77
C ASN A 255 -4.13 -7.89 1.53
N LEU A 256 -4.81 -6.90 1.00
CA LEU A 256 -5.47 -6.93 -0.30
C LEU A 256 -4.94 -5.76 -1.12
N TRP A 257 -4.53 -6.01 -2.33
CA TRP A 257 -4.24 -4.98 -3.31
C TRP A 257 -4.93 -5.28 -4.62
N ILE A 258 -5.58 -4.28 -5.20
CA ILE A 258 -6.21 -4.34 -6.51
C ILE A 258 -5.86 -3.06 -7.27
N GLY A 259 -5.34 -3.22 -8.49
CA GLY A 259 -5.12 -2.12 -9.41
C GLY A 259 -5.97 -2.30 -10.68
N TRP A 260 -6.40 -1.23 -11.27
CA TRP A 260 -7.14 -1.24 -12.52
C TRP A 260 -6.65 -0.15 -13.46
N ASN A 261 -6.75 -0.46 -14.74
CA ASN A 261 -6.65 0.50 -15.80
C ASN A 261 -7.66 0.08 -16.87
N PRO A 262 -8.73 0.84 -17.11
CA PRO A 262 -9.80 0.46 -18.02
C PRO A 262 -9.34 0.03 -19.41
N ARG A 263 -8.24 0.60 -19.93
CA ARG A 263 -7.66 0.12 -21.21
C ARG A 263 -7.28 -1.36 -21.16
N SER A 264 -6.85 -1.89 -20.02
CA SER A 264 -6.45 -3.30 -19.87
C SER A 264 -7.64 -4.24 -19.60
N LEU A 265 -8.77 -3.70 -19.09
CA LEU A 265 -9.98 -4.46 -18.81
C LEU A 265 -10.86 -4.66 -20.05
N PHE A 266 -10.75 -3.78 -21.06
CA PHE A 266 -11.58 -3.80 -22.27
C PHE A 266 -10.89 -4.39 -23.51
N HIS A 267 -9.61 -4.74 -23.41
CA HIS A 267 -8.87 -5.43 -24.48
C HIS A 267 -8.73 -6.94 -24.15
N ARG A 268 -9.85 -7.63 -24.05
CA ARG A 268 -9.92 -9.11 -24.11
C ARG A 268 -10.71 -9.53 -25.31
#